data_34b3eccb430ae6c6b2879ed48673faf1
#
_entry.id   34b3eccb430ae6c6b2879ed48673faf1
#
_cell.length_a   1.000
_cell.length_b   1.000
_cell.length_c   1.000
_cell.angle_alpha   90.00
_cell.angle_beta   90.00
_cell.angle_gamma   90.00
#
_symmetry.space_group_name_H-M   'P 1'
#
loop_
_entity.id
_entity.type
_entity.pdbx_description
1 polymer ?
#
loop_
_entity_poly.entity_id
_entity_poly.type
_entity_poly.pdbx_seq_one_letter_code
_entity_poly.pdbx_strand_id
1 'polypeptide(L)'
;MGEVQEIRRKVFLDTNILLDLLMPIRGSKEAEYILSAVRKHYLEGYVTTQSLLDAWYIARRSGVTYEVFSGFVQELRKFINFGEIDPMHLDWAFEHYSGDLEDDAQYASAYDACCDYFLTRDIQLQERNSELCPMTVITPEELLSQMLD
;
A
#
# COMPACT_ATOMS: atom_id res chain seq x y z
N MET A 1 -24.70 11.88 -24.19
CA MET A 1 -23.24 11.74 -24.11
C MET A 1 -22.88 11.23 -22.74
N GLY A 2 -22.30 10.07 -22.67
CA GLY A 2 -21.81 9.52 -21.39
C GLY A 2 -20.57 10.28 -20.93
N GLU A 3 -20.53 10.59 -19.63
CA GLU A 3 -19.30 11.07 -19.00
C GLU A 3 -18.22 10.01 -19.18
N VAL A 4 -17.05 10.41 -19.69
CA VAL A 4 -15.88 9.53 -19.71
C VAL A 4 -15.38 9.45 -18.28
N GLN A 5 -15.63 8.33 -17.62
CA GLN A 5 -15.01 8.08 -16.31
C GLN A 5 -13.53 7.86 -16.52
N GLU A 6 -12.71 8.75 -16.01
CA GLU A 6 -11.28 8.48 -15.93
C GLU A 6 -11.05 7.26 -15.04
N ILE A 7 -10.38 6.25 -15.61
CA ILE A 7 -9.97 5.06 -14.86
C ILE A 7 -8.79 5.49 -14.00
N ARG A 8 -9.03 5.58 -12.69
CA ARG A 8 -7.98 5.90 -11.73
C ARG A 8 -7.15 4.66 -11.44
N ARG A 9 -5.83 4.83 -11.39
CA ARG A 9 -4.93 3.77 -10.97
C ARG A 9 -5.10 3.52 -9.48
N LYS A 10 -5.06 2.25 -9.09
CA LYS A 10 -5.19 1.82 -7.69
C LYS A 10 -3.81 1.44 -7.15
N VAL A 11 -3.47 1.98 -6.00
CA VAL A 11 -2.19 1.75 -5.33
C VAL A 11 -2.40 1.09 -3.97
N PHE A 12 -1.72 -0.04 -3.76
CA PHE A 12 -1.63 -0.69 -2.46
C PHE A 12 -0.49 -0.07 -1.66
N LEU A 13 -0.73 0.28 -0.40
CA LEU A 13 0.28 0.83 0.51
C LEU A 13 0.74 -0.25 1.47
N ASP A 14 2.00 -0.69 1.32
CA ASP A 14 2.61 -1.67 2.22
C ASP A 14 2.84 -1.08 3.61
N THR A 15 3.03 -1.94 4.61
CA THR A 15 3.21 -1.55 6.02
C THR A 15 4.31 -0.52 6.20
N ASN A 16 5.46 -0.68 5.53
CA ASN A 16 6.56 0.28 5.66
C ASN A 16 6.21 1.68 5.13
N ILE A 17 5.34 1.76 4.13
CA ILE A 17 4.84 3.05 3.62
C ILE A 17 3.91 3.70 4.66
N LEU A 18 3.04 2.92 5.28
CA LEU A 18 2.17 3.41 6.37
C LEU A 18 3.01 3.95 7.53
N LEU A 19 4.09 3.26 7.88
CA LEU A 19 5.01 3.70 8.95
C LEU A 19 5.70 5.02 8.60
N ASP A 20 6.08 5.21 7.34
CA ASP A 20 6.68 6.47 6.90
C ASP A 20 5.71 7.64 7.02
N LEU A 21 4.43 7.40 6.72
CA LEU A 21 3.39 8.42 6.83
C LEU A 21 3.04 8.72 8.29
N LEU A 22 3.13 7.70 9.15
CA LEU A 22 2.77 7.80 10.57
C LEU A 22 3.88 8.40 11.42
N MET A 23 5.15 8.11 11.09
CA MET A 23 6.31 8.52 11.88
C MET A 23 7.15 9.56 11.11
N PRO A 24 7.05 10.86 11.44
CA PRO A 24 7.74 11.93 10.70
C PRO A 24 9.26 11.75 10.63
N ILE A 25 9.89 11.12 11.62
CA ILE A 25 11.34 10.88 11.62
C ILE A 25 11.76 9.94 10.50
N ARG A 26 10.90 8.97 10.15
CA ARG A 26 11.12 8.09 9.02
C ARG A 26 10.79 8.76 7.70
N GLY A 27 10.04 9.85 7.76
CA GLY A 27 9.35 10.57 6.72
C GLY A 27 9.88 10.44 5.30
N SER A 28 8.94 10.29 4.39
CA SER A 28 9.19 10.27 2.96
C SER A 28 8.27 11.31 2.32
N LYS A 29 8.86 12.33 1.73
CA LYS A 29 8.09 13.34 0.99
C LYS A 29 7.32 12.70 -0.15
N GLU A 30 7.94 11.72 -0.81
CA GLU A 30 7.37 11.01 -1.94
C GLU A 30 6.11 10.23 -1.50
N ALA A 31 6.18 9.54 -0.36
CA ALA A 31 5.01 8.84 0.20
C ALA A 31 3.89 9.82 0.54
N GLU A 32 4.22 10.98 1.11
CA GLU A 32 3.25 12.04 1.43
C GLU A 32 2.59 12.59 0.16
N TYR A 33 3.34 12.81 -0.91
CA TYR A 33 2.78 13.27 -2.19
C TYR A 33 1.82 12.23 -2.77
N ILE A 34 2.16 10.95 -2.67
CA ILE A 34 1.29 9.88 -3.16
C ILE A 34 0.01 9.83 -2.33
N LEU A 35 0.13 9.93 -0.99
CA LEU A 35 -1.06 9.98 -0.13
C LEU A 35 -1.94 11.19 -0.46
N SER A 36 -1.34 12.34 -0.74
CA SER A 36 -2.06 13.53 -1.17
C SER A 36 -2.82 13.29 -2.48
N ALA A 37 -2.20 12.60 -3.44
CA ALA A 37 -2.84 12.23 -4.70
C ALA A 37 -4.03 11.30 -4.47
N VAL A 38 -3.91 10.36 -3.52
CA VAL A 38 -5.02 9.47 -3.14
C VAL A 38 -6.15 10.28 -2.50
N ARG A 39 -5.82 11.19 -1.59
CA ARG A 39 -6.82 12.05 -0.92
C ARG A 39 -7.57 12.91 -1.92
N LYS A 40 -6.89 13.40 -2.95
CA LYS A 40 -7.48 14.25 -4.00
C LYS A 40 -8.14 13.46 -5.12
N HIS A 41 -8.18 12.13 -5.01
CA HIS A 41 -8.79 11.23 -5.99
C HIS A 41 -8.08 11.17 -7.35
N TYR A 42 -6.81 11.52 -7.43
CA TYR A 42 -5.97 11.25 -8.61
C TYR A 42 -5.55 9.78 -8.68
N LEU A 43 -5.43 9.14 -7.52
CA LEU A 43 -5.18 7.72 -7.35
C LEU A 43 -6.25 7.15 -6.42
N GLU A 44 -6.51 5.85 -6.55
CA GLU A 44 -7.34 5.11 -5.61
C GLU A 44 -6.41 4.34 -4.66
N GLY A 45 -6.60 4.46 -3.35
CA GLY A 45 -5.75 3.82 -2.36
C GLY A 45 -6.36 2.55 -1.79
N TYR A 46 -5.53 1.58 -1.45
CA TYR A 46 -5.93 0.33 -0.85
C TYR A 46 -4.93 -0.09 0.23
N VAL A 47 -5.43 -0.50 1.38
CA VAL A 47 -4.63 -1.07 2.47
C VAL A 47 -5.38 -2.28 3.02
N THR A 48 -4.64 -3.19 3.69
CA THR A 48 -5.29 -4.26 4.45
C THR A 48 -5.36 -3.89 5.92
N THR A 49 -6.36 -4.39 6.60
CA THR A 49 -6.45 -4.27 8.07
C THR A 49 -5.25 -4.91 8.74
N GLN A 50 -4.69 -5.96 8.16
CA GLN A 50 -3.47 -6.60 8.65
C GLN A 50 -2.28 -5.64 8.64
N SER A 51 -2.07 -4.89 7.56
CA SER A 51 -1.00 -3.89 7.47
C SER A 51 -1.15 -2.80 8.53
N LEU A 52 -2.38 -2.39 8.82
CA LEU A 52 -2.65 -1.37 9.85
C LEU A 52 -2.32 -1.89 11.24
N LEU A 53 -2.68 -3.14 11.55
CA LEU A 53 -2.37 -3.75 12.83
C LEU A 53 -0.86 -3.95 13.01
N ASP A 54 -0.17 -4.35 11.95
CA ASP A 54 1.30 -4.47 11.96
C ASP A 54 1.97 -3.12 12.15
N ALA A 55 1.46 -2.08 11.48
CA ALA A 55 1.96 -0.72 11.65
C ALA A 55 1.82 -0.25 13.09
N TRP A 56 0.68 -0.54 13.73
CA TRP A 56 0.48 -0.21 15.15
C TRP A 56 1.50 -0.94 16.03
N TYR A 57 1.68 -2.24 15.82
CA TYR A 57 2.62 -3.04 16.59
C TYR A 57 4.04 -2.45 16.57
N ILE A 58 4.47 -1.96 15.42
CA ILE A 58 5.81 -1.36 15.26
C ILE A 58 5.82 0.08 15.80
N ALA A 59 4.83 0.88 15.44
CA ALA A 59 4.79 2.31 15.79
C ALA A 59 4.71 2.55 17.31
N ARG A 60 3.94 1.75 18.02
CA ARG A 60 3.82 1.88 19.49
C ARG A 60 5.17 1.70 20.20
N ARG A 61 6.03 0.84 19.66
CA ARG A 61 7.38 0.63 20.21
C ARG A 61 8.28 1.83 19.98
N SER A 62 7.96 2.66 19.01
CA SER A 62 8.69 3.90 18.70
C SER A 62 8.07 5.13 19.35
N GLY A 63 7.11 4.93 20.25
CA GLY A 63 6.51 6.03 21.03
C GLY A 63 5.27 6.66 20.41
N VAL A 64 4.74 6.13 19.34
CA VAL A 64 3.47 6.61 18.76
C VAL A 64 2.34 6.25 19.72
N THR A 65 1.55 7.24 20.11
CA THR A 65 0.41 7.01 21.02
C THR A 65 -0.78 6.40 20.31
N TYR A 66 -1.65 5.76 21.09
CA TYR A 66 -2.90 5.22 20.54
C TYR A 66 -3.74 6.31 19.87
N GLU A 67 -3.82 7.49 20.48
CA GLU A 67 -4.61 8.61 19.96
C GLU A 67 -4.12 9.06 18.59
N VAL A 68 -2.79 9.15 18.42
CA VAL A 68 -2.17 9.51 17.13
C VAL A 68 -2.46 8.44 16.08
N PHE A 69 -2.25 7.17 16.43
CA PHE A 69 -2.50 6.06 15.50
C PHE A 69 -3.97 5.95 15.13
N SER A 70 -4.86 6.01 16.12
CA SER A 70 -6.31 5.93 15.90
C SER A 70 -6.79 7.06 14.98
N GLY A 71 -6.30 8.28 15.21
CA GLY A 71 -6.61 9.42 14.36
C GLY A 71 -6.14 9.24 12.92
N PHE A 72 -4.94 8.69 12.76
CA PHE A 72 -4.38 8.37 11.45
C PHE A 72 -5.26 7.37 10.68
N VAL A 73 -5.65 6.28 11.33
CA VAL A 73 -6.50 5.25 10.70
C VAL A 73 -7.87 5.82 10.34
N GLN A 74 -8.49 6.60 11.24
CA GLN A 74 -9.77 7.23 10.99
C GLN A 74 -9.70 8.19 9.79
N GLU A 75 -8.59 8.92 9.65
CA GLU A 75 -8.40 9.81 8.51
C GLU A 75 -8.25 9.02 7.20
N LEU A 76 -7.43 7.96 7.21
CA LEU A 76 -7.27 7.10 6.03
C LEU A 76 -8.60 6.50 5.57
N ARG A 77 -9.44 6.11 6.52
CA ARG A 77 -10.72 5.46 6.23
C ARG A 77 -11.66 6.33 5.40
N LYS A 78 -11.48 7.65 5.44
CA LYS A 78 -12.32 8.57 4.67
C LYS A 78 -12.09 8.50 3.17
N PHE A 79 -10.90 8.05 2.73
CA PHE A 79 -10.53 8.12 1.31
C PHE A 79 -9.74 6.91 0.81
N ILE A 80 -9.44 5.91 1.64
CA ILE A 80 -8.74 4.68 1.25
C ILE A 80 -9.67 3.48 1.45
N ASN A 81 -9.60 2.54 0.53
CA ASN A 81 -10.31 1.27 0.64
C ASN A 81 -9.56 0.34 1.58
N PHE A 82 -10.26 -0.19 2.59
CA PHE A 82 -9.73 -1.16 3.53
C PHE A 82 -10.16 -2.55 3.09
N GLY A 83 -9.18 -3.43 2.88
CA GLY A 83 -9.39 -4.82 2.54
C GLY A 83 -8.79 -5.74 3.58
N GLU A 84 -8.71 -7.01 3.25
CA GLU A 84 -8.24 -8.05 4.17
C GLU A 84 -7.45 -9.12 3.43
N ILE A 85 -6.68 -9.89 4.19
CA ILE A 85 -6.04 -11.10 3.70
C ILE A 85 -6.97 -12.25 4.03
N ASP A 86 -7.50 -12.93 3.01
CA ASP A 86 -8.36 -14.09 3.20
C ASP A 86 -7.56 -15.41 3.09
N PRO A 87 -8.20 -16.56 3.40
CA PRO A 87 -7.50 -17.85 3.33
C PRO A 87 -6.89 -18.18 1.97
N MET A 88 -7.49 -17.73 0.88
CA MET A 88 -6.96 -17.98 -0.47
C MET A 88 -5.65 -17.22 -0.70
N HIS A 89 -5.54 -16.02 -0.16
CA HIS A 89 -4.29 -15.24 -0.22
C HIS A 89 -3.18 -15.92 0.55
N LEU A 90 -3.51 -16.50 1.69
CA LEU A 90 -2.54 -17.27 2.49
C LEU A 90 -2.08 -18.53 1.76
N ASP A 91 -3.01 -19.26 1.15
CA ASP A 91 -2.70 -20.45 0.35
C ASP A 91 -1.76 -20.10 -0.82
N TRP A 92 -2.06 -19.03 -1.52
CA TRP A 92 -1.20 -18.53 -2.60
C TRP A 92 0.20 -18.20 -2.09
N ALA A 93 0.30 -17.54 -0.93
CA ALA A 93 1.57 -17.17 -0.33
C ALA A 93 2.42 -18.40 0.01
N PHE A 94 1.81 -19.47 0.52
CA PHE A 94 2.52 -20.73 0.77
C PHE A 94 3.07 -21.36 -0.52
N GLU A 95 2.29 -21.32 -1.59
CA GLU A 95 2.70 -21.88 -2.88
C GLU A 95 3.80 -21.06 -3.57
N HIS A 96 3.85 -19.77 -3.30
CA HIS A 96 4.75 -18.83 -3.97
C HIS A 96 5.70 -18.13 -2.99
N TYR A 97 6.10 -18.85 -1.95
CA TYR A 97 6.91 -18.31 -0.87
C TYR A 97 8.23 -17.70 -1.39
N SER A 98 8.45 -16.41 -1.09
CA SER A 98 9.63 -15.67 -1.55
C SER A 98 10.64 -15.36 -0.45
N GLY A 99 10.35 -15.75 0.79
CA GLY A 99 11.17 -15.46 1.97
C GLY A 99 10.46 -14.65 3.03
N ASP A 100 9.37 -13.96 2.69
CA ASP A 100 8.52 -13.23 3.62
C ASP A 100 7.06 -13.58 3.33
N LEU A 101 6.49 -14.44 4.17
CA LEU A 101 5.14 -14.95 3.98
C LEU A 101 4.09 -13.85 4.03
N GLU A 102 4.27 -12.87 4.94
CA GLU A 102 3.34 -11.76 5.07
C GLU A 102 3.33 -10.90 3.81
N ASP A 103 4.50 -10.55 3.30
CA ASP A 103 4.62 -9.79 2.06
C ASP A 103 3.94 -10.52 0.89
N ASP A 104 4.13 -11.84 0.81
CA ASP A 104 3.51 -12.63 -0.25
C ASP A 104 1.98 -12.63 -0.13
N ALA A 105 1.44 -12.75 1.08
CA ALA A 105 -0.01 -12.69 1.32
C ALA A 105 -0.57 -11.30 1.01
N GLN A 106 0.14 -10.24 1.38
CA GLN A 106 -0.23 -8.86 1.04
C GLN A 106 -0.24 -8.65 -0.48
N TYR A 107 0.78 -9.17 -1.16
CA TYR A 107 0.86 -9.11 -2.62
C TYR A 107 -0.36 -9.77 -3.27
N ALA A 108 -0.74 -10.96 -2.80
CA ALA A 108 -1.90 -11.68 -3.31
C ALA A 108 -3.20 -10.89 -3.08
N SER A 109 -3.36 -10.28 -1.91
CA SER A 109 -4.53 -9.45 -1.59
C SER A 109 -4.62 -8.23 -2.49
N ALA A 110 -3.51 -7.54 -2.71
CA ALA A 110 -3.45 -6.37 -3.59
C ALA A 110 -3.77 -6.73 -5.04
N TYR A 111 -3.23 -7.84 -5.51
CA TYR A 111 -3.50 -8.34 -6.86
C TYR A 111 -4.98 -8.67 -7.05
N ASP A 112 -5.57 -9.36 -6.09
CA ASP A 112 -6.98 -9.75 -6.12
C ASP A 112 -7.91 -8.54 -6.06
N ALA A 113 -7.48 -7.46 -5.38
CA ALA A 113 -8.19 -6.19 -5.34
C ALA A 113 -8.00 -5.36 -6.60
N CYS A 114 -7.32 -5.88 -7.61
CA CYS A 114 -7.05 -5.21 -8.89
C CYS A 114 -6.20 -3.95 -8.73
N CYS A 115 -5.25 -3.96 -7.79
CA CYS A 115 -4.29 -2.86 -7.68
C CYS A 115 -3.37 -2.82 -8.90
N ASP A 116 -3.07 -1.63 -9.37
CA ASP A 116 -2.12 -1.41 -10.46
C ASP A 116 -0.69 -1.35 -9.93
N TYR A 117 -0.53 -0.86 -8.70
CA TYR A 117 0.76 -0.69 -8.05
C TYR A 117 0.75 -1.28 -6.65
N PHE A 118 1.83 -1.98 -6.32
CA PHE A 118 2.15 -2.40 -4.96
C PHE A 118 3.28 -1.49 -4.47
N LEU A 119 2.96 -0.52 -3.64
CA LEU A 119 3.90 0.49 -3.18
C LEU A 119 4.64 0.00 -1.96
N THR A 120 5.96 -0.18 -2.08
CA THR A 120 6.80 -0.71 -1.02
C THR A 120 8.22 -0.16 -1.12
N ARG A 121 8.94 -0.23 0.00
CA ARG A 121 10.39 0.03 0.02
C ARG A 121 11.21 -1.26 -0.11
N ASP A 122 10.56 -2.41 -0.08
CA ASP A 122 11.24 -3.69 -0.24
C ASP A 122 11.46 -3.97 -1.73
N ILE A 123 12.65 -3.61 -2.20
CA ILE A 123 13.04 -3.78 -3.59
C ILE A 123 13.13 -5.26 -4.01
N GLN A 124 13.26 -6.19 -3.07
CA GLN A 124 13.28 -7.63 -3.40
C GLN A 124 11.94 -8.07 -4.00
N LEU A 125 10.84 -7.45 -3.58
CA LEU A 125 9.52 -7.74 -4.15
C LEU A 125 9.43 -7.34 -5.63
N GLN A 126 10.30 -6.46 -6.13
CA GLN A 126 10.34 -6.09 -7.54
C GLN A 126 10.73 -7.26 -8.45
N GLU A 127 11.30 -8.33 -7.92
CA GLU A 127 11.56 -9.56 -8.68
C GLU A 127 10.26 -10.19 -9.20
N ARG A 128 9.11 -9.88 -8.59
CA ARG A 128 7.79 -10.34 -9.06
C ARG A 128 7.30 -9.58 -10.28
N ASN A 129 7.93 -8.45 -10.61
CA ASN A 129 7.51 -7.66 -11.76
C ASN A 129 7.80 -8.42 -13.06
N SER A 130 6.82 -8.43 -13.95
CA SER A 130 6.97 -8.99 -15.30
C SER A 130 6.02 -8.25 -16.23
N GLU A 131 6.29 -8.31 -17.52
CA GLU A 131 5.41 -7.70 -18.54
C GLU A 131 4.01 -8.34 -18.56
N LEU A 132 3.90 -9.57 -18.04
CA LEU A 132 2.63 -10.30 -18.02
C LEU A 132 1.80 -10.00 -16.78
N CYS A 133 2.40 -9.44 -15.74
CA CYS A 133 1.70 -9.11 -14.50
C CYS A 133 1.16 -7.67 -14.57
N PRO A 134 -0.16 -7.46 -14.44
CA PRO A 134 -0.74 -6.12 -14.50
C PRO A 134 -0.40 -5.25 -13.28
N MET A 135 0.02 -5.86 -12.16
CA MET A 135 0.39 -5.11 -10.97
C MET A 135 1.91 -4.96 -10.89
N THR A 136 2.38 -3.74 -10.73
CA THR A 136 3.79 -3.41 -10.63
C THR A 136 4.18 -3.11 -9.19
N VAL A 137 5.20 -3.81 -8.67
CA VAL A 137 5.84 -3.48 -7.39
C VAL A 137 6.76 -2.30 -7.64
N ILE A 138 6.58 -1.22 -6.88
CA ILE A 138 7.21 0.08 -7.16
C ILE A 138 7.50 0.82 -5.85
N THR A 139 8.59 1.60 -5.85
CA THR A 139 8.90 2.48 -4.72
C THR A 139 8.15 3.82 -4.85
N PRO A 140 8.00 4.57 -3.73
CA PRO A 140 7.40 5.90 -3.81
C PRO A 140 8.11 6.83 -4.79
N GLU A 141 9.43 6.81 -4.83
CA GLU A 141 10.23 7.65 -5.73
C GLU A 141 9.96 7.32 -7.19
N GLU A 142 9.92 6.03 -7.52
CA GLU A 142 9.65 5.57 -8.89
C GLU A 142 8.23 5.92 -9.33
N LEU A 143 7.24 5.72 -8.45
CA LEU A 143 5.86 6.03 -8.77
C LEU A 143 5.67 7.53 -8.98
N LEU A 144 6.23 8.35 -8.10
CA LEU A 144 6.15 9.80 -8.23
C LEU A 144 6.79 10.27 -9.54
N SER A 145 7.92 9.70 -9.92
CA SER A 145 8.59 10.00 -11.19
C SER A 145 7.69 9.72 -12.39
N GLN A 146 6.98 8.59 -12.37
CA GLN A 146 6.04 8.25 -13.44
C GLN A 146 4.83 9.20 -13.49
N MET A 147 4.37 9.67 -12.33
CA MET A 147 3.23 10.59 -12.26
C MET A 147 3.56 11.99 -12.78
N LEU A 148 4.83 12.39 -12.75
CA LEU A 148 5.29 13.71 -13.19
C LEU A 148 5.66 13.76 -14.68
N ASP A 149 5.74 12.61 -15.33
CA ASP A 149 6.07 12.52 -16.75
C ASP A 149 4.86 12.76 -17.67
#